data_1d9b20310d70a5d00caed04696f59e46
#
_entry.id   1d9b20310d70a5d00caed04696f59e46
#
_cell.length_a   1.000
_cell.length_b   1.000
_cell.length_c   1.000
_cell.angle_alpha   90.00
_cell.angle_beta   90.00
_cell.angle_gamma   90.00
#
_symmetry.space_group_name_H-M   'P 1'
#
loop_
_entity.id
_entity.type
_entity.pdbx_description
1 polymer ?
#
loop_
_entity_poly.entity_id
_entity_poly.type
_entity_poly.pdbx_seq_one_letter_code
_entity_poly.pdbx_strand_id
1 'polypeptide(L)'
;LEFRRVLFRSDIFTLPTEELELGYRTSIIKTAGYIVLEAKIRLKEGDPEVIRETMKDLTIRRTTKQPLEYPSAGSTFKRPEGYFAGKLIMDSGLAGYQVGGAQVSEKHCGFVINAGDATARDVRTLMDNVRDIVYKKYGVTLEPEVKFLGEF
;
A
#
# COMPACT_ATOMS: atom_id res chain seq x y z
N LEU A 1 17.50 -37.01 14.10
CA LEU A 1 16.93 -35.65 13.90
C LEU A 1 18.06 -34.65 14.13
N GLU A 2 18.76 -34.24 13.07
CA GLU A 2 19.71 -33.12 13.17
C GLU A 2 18.93 -31.83 13.16
N PHE A 3 18.88 -31.18 14.31
CA PHE A 3 18.47 -29.76 14.40
C PHE A 3 19.60 -28.91 13.80
N ARG A 4 19.52 -28.55 12.53
CA ARG A 4 20.32 -27.46 11.97
C ARG A 4 19.84 -26.16 12.62
N ARG A 5 20.55 -25.69 13.63
CA ARG A 5 20.48 -24.30 14.06
C ARG A 5 20.92 -23.44 12.89
N VAL A 6 19.99 -22.82 12.19
CA VAL A 6 20.29 -21.70 11.32
C VAL A 6 20.65 -20.54 12.24
N LEU A 7 21.95 -20.39 12.52
CA LEU A 7 22.47 -19.18 13.16
C LEU A 7 22.40 -18.06 12.12
N PHE A 8 21.37 -17.25 12.20
CA PHE A 8 21.33 -15.97 11.52
C PHE A 8 22.47 -15.12 12.10
N ARG A 9 23.58 -15.07 11.41
CA ARG A 9 24.62 -14.05 11.64
C ARG A 9 24.27 -12.89 10.72
N SER A 10 23.59 -11.89 11.27
CA SER A 10 23.34 -10.64 10.57
C SER A 10 24.25 -9.57 11.17
N ASP A 11 24.98 -8.87 10.32
CA ASP A 11 25.74 -7.70 10.71
C ASP A 11 24.79 -6.50 10.83
N ILE A 12 25.01 -5.66 11.85
CA ILE A 12 24.30 -4.39 12.00
C ILE A 12 25.20 -3.30 11.46
N PHE A 13 24.69 -2.52 10.52
CA PHE A 13 25.41 -1.42 9.92
C PHE A 13 24.49 -0.23 9.68
N THR A 14 25.07 0.95 9.47
CA THR A 14 24.34 2.19 9.20
C THR A 14 24.59 2.61 7.77
N LEU A 15 23.51 2.87 7.02
CA LEU A 15 23.57 3.43 5.67
C LEU A 15 23.25 4.92 5.72
N PRO A 16 24.10 5.79 5.15
CA PRO A 16 23.74 7.19 4.91
C PRO A 16 22.70 7.30 3.79
N THR A 17 22.05 8.45 3.70
CA THR A 17 20.94 8.66 2.76
C THR A 17 21.33 8.39 1.30
N GLU A 18 22.55 8.71 0.93
CA GLU A 18 23.11 8.58 -0.43
C GLU A 18 23.19 7.11 -0.87
N GLU A 19 23.38 6.18 0.08
CA GLU A 19 23.47 4.74 -0.16
C GLU A 19 22.10 4.04 -0.11
N LEU A 20 21.04 4.77 0.27
CA LEU A 20 19.68 4.18 0.35
C LEU A 20 19.05 3.96 -1.03
N GLU A 21 19.57 4.51 -2.11
CA GLU A 21 19.03 4.39 -3.48
C GLU A 21 17.51 4.68 -3.51
N LEU A 22 17.10 5.79 -2.86
CA LEU A 22 15.70 6.13 -2.72
C LEU A 22 15.06 6.46 -4.08
N GLY A 23 13.97 5.77 -4.38
CA GLY A 23 13.15 6.00 -5.57
C GLY A 23 11.65 5.87 -5.27
N TYR A 24 10.81 6.00 -6.30
CA TYR A 24 9.36 5.85 -6.12
C TYR A 24 9.02 4.41 -5.68
N ARG A 25 8.58 4.28 -4.43
CA ARG A 25 8.23 3.00 -3.81
C ARG A 25 9.36 1.95 -3.79
N THR A 26 10.62 2.40 -3.82
CA THR A 26 11.79 1.52 -3.79
C THR A 26 12.96 2.12 -3.02
N SER A 27 13.86 1.25 -2.58
CA SER A 27 15.16 1.58 -1.98
C SER A 27 16.04 0.34 -1.97
N ILE A 28 17.34 0.48 -1.68
CA ILE A 28 18.28 -0.63 -1.47
C ILE A 28 17.75 -1.64 -0.42
N ILE A 29 17.02 -1.18 0.57
CA ILE A 29 16.43 -2.03 1.61
C ILE A 29 15.59 -3.16 1.01
N LYS A 30 14.80 -2.85 -0.02
CA LYS A 30 13.93 -3.83 -0.69
C LYS A 30 14.71 -4.80 -1.56
N THR A 31 15.70 -4.30 -2.30
CA THR A 31 16.47 -5.11 -3.28
C THR A 31 17.51 -5.98 -2.62
N ALA A 32 18.18 -5.50 -1.56
CA ALA A 32 19.17 -6.25 -0.80
C ALA A 32 18.57 -7.13 0.32
N GLY A 33 17.25 -7.03 0.57
CA GLY A 33 16.58 -7.82 1.60
C GLY A 33 16.97 -7.43 3.03
N TYR A 34 17.35 -6.16 3.26
CA TYR A 34 17.72 -5.67 4.59
C TYR A 34 16.50 -5.55 5.51
N ILE A 35 16.76 -5.71 6.82
CA ILE A 35 15.78 -5.46 7.88
C ILE A 35 16.12 -4.13 8.54
N VAL A 36 15.19 -3.18 8.49
CA VAL A 36 15.37 -1.88 9.15
C VAL A 36 15.13 -2.03 10.64
N LEU A 37 16.15 -1.69 11.45
CA LEU A 37 16.07 -1.67 12.91
C LEU A 37 15.74 -0.28 13.43
N GLU A 38 16.34 0.76 12.82
CA GLU A 38 16.21 2.15 13.23
C GLU A 38 16.29 3.07 12.01
N ALA A 39 15.59 4.20 12.05
CA ALA A 39 15.71 5.28 11.09
C ALA A 39 15.91 6.62 11.82
N LYS A 40 17.02 7.31 11.53
CA LYS A 40 17.31 8.65 12.09
C LYS A 40 16.89 9.71 11.08
N ILE A 41 15.91 10.53 11.45
CA ILE A 41 15.36 11.57 10.59
C ILE A 41 15.77 12.94 11.15
N ARG A 42 16.35 13.79 10.28
CA ARG A 42 16.62 15.19 10.63
C ARG A 42 15.43 16.05 10.23
N LEU A 43 14.85 16.72 11.20
CA LEU A 43 13.76 17.66 11.00
C LEU A 43 14.26 19.11 11.10
N LYS A 44 13.45 20.04 10.61
CA LYS A 44 13.62 21.48 10.83
C LYS A 44 12.70 21.92 11.94
N GLU A 45 13.15 22.87 12.76
CA GLU A 45 12.27 23.53 13.72
C GLU A 45 11.20 24.32 12.99
N GLY A 46 10.02 24.40 13.59
CA GLY A 46 8.87 25.13 13.07
C GLY A 46 7.96 25.62 14.19
N ASP A 47 7.03 26.49 13.86
CA ASP A 47 6.04 26.99 14.80
C ASP A 47 5.08 25.86 15.23
N PRO A 48 4.98 25.55 16.53
CA PRO A 48 4.15 24.45 17.03
C PRO A 48 2.65 24.62 16.71
N GLU A 49 2.13 25.86 16.66
CA GLU A 49 0.72 26.10 16.33
C GLU A 49 0.45 25.81 14.86
N VAL A 50 1.28 26.32 13.95
CA VAL A 50 1.18 26.04 12.52
C VAL A 50 1.30 24.55 12.22
N ILE A 51 2.21 23.86 12.93
CA ILE A 51 2.38 22.40 12.79
C ILE A 51 1.09 21.68 13.22
N ARG A 52 0.51 22.03 14.37
CA ARG A 52 -0.72 21.42 14.88
C ARG A 52 -1.92 21.65 13.94
N GLU A 53 -2.08 22.87 13.43
CA GLU A 53 -3.14 23.18 12.45
C GLU A 53 -2.97 22.38 11.17
N THR A 54 -1.76 22.31 10.65
CA THR A 54 -1.44 21.50 9.45
C THR A 54 -1.73 20.01 9.68
N MET A 55 -1.33 19.46 10.82
CA MET A 55 -1.63 18.06 11.16
C MET A 55 -3.13 17.80 11.26
N LYS A 56 -3.88 18.72 11.87
CA LYS A 56 -5.34 18.64 11.97
C LYS A 56 -6.00 18.67 10.59
N ASP A 57 -5.62 19.60 9.74
CA ASP A 57 -6.14 19.71 8.36
C ASP A 57 -5.85 18.43 7.55
N LEU A 58 -4.61 17.94 7.58
CA LEU A 58 -4.22 16.70 6.91
C LEU A 58 -5.01 15.49 7.44
N THR A 59 -5.24 15.43 8.75
CA THR A 59 -6.05 14.37 9.36
C THR A 59 -7.50 14.43 8.86
N ILE A 60 -8.11 15.61 8.84
CA ILE A 60 -9.46 15.79 8.31
C ILE A 60 -9.54 15.37 6.85
N ARG A 61 -8.62 15.82 6.01
CA ARG A 61 -8.57 15.43 4.59
C ARG A 61 -8.44 13.93 4.42
N ARG A 62 -7.65 13.26 5.25
CA ARG A 62 -7.46 11.81 5.21
C ARG A 62 -8.74 11.07 5.61
N THR A 63 -9.32 11.40 6.76
CA THR A 63 -10.53 10.75 7.28
C THR A 63 -11.74 10.95 6.39
N THR A 64 -11.81 12.12 5.72
CA THR A 64 -12.89 12.41 4.78
C THR A 64 -12.78 11.59 3.48
N LYS A 65 -11.55 11.34 3.01
CA LYS A 65 -11.33 10.71 1.69
C LYS A 65 -11.05 9.21 1.73
N GLN A 66 -10.54 8.69 2.85
CA GLN A 66 -10.18 7.27 2.96
C GLN A 66 -11.23 6.49 3.76
N PRO A 67 -11.46 5.21 3.42
CA PRO A 67 -12.44 4.35 4.10
C PRO A 67 -11.87 3.80 5.41
N LEU A 68 -11.56 4.68 6.38
CA LEU A 68 -10.90 4.29 7.64
C LEU A 68 -11.83 3.52 8.58
N GLU A 69 -13.12 3.53 8.29
CA GLU A 69 -14.16 2.76 8.99
C GLU A 69 -14.14 1.25 8.70
N TYR A 70 -13.40 0.83 7.66
CA TYR A 70 -13.26 -0.56 7.26
C TYR A 70 -11.80 -1.03 7.34
N PRO A 71 -11.55 -2.30 7.71
CA PRO A 71 -10.23 -2.90 7.59
C PRO A 71 -9.75 -2.91 6.13
N SER A 72 -8.52 -2.44 5.90
CA SER A 72 -7.90 -2.46 4.57
C SER A 72 -6.38 -2.45 4.68
N ALA A 73 -5.69 -2.84 3.61
CA ALA A 73 -4.24 -2.74 3.51
C ALA A 73 -3.74 -1.39 2.94
N GLY A 74 -4.61 -0.36 2.93
CA GLY A 74 -4.32 0.95 2.33
C GLY A 74 -4.58 0.96 0.82
N SER A 75 -3.83 1.78 0.07
CA SER A 75 -3.91 1.79 -1.40
C SER A 75 -3.50 0.43 -1.96
N THR A 76 -4.38 -0.18 -2.74
CA THR A 76 -4.21 -1.55 -3.23
C THR A 76 -3.21 -1.63 -4.38
N PHE A 77 -3.20 -0.61 -5.24
CA PHE A 77 -2.35 -0.56 -6.42
C PHE A 77 -1.44 0.67 -6.43
N LYS A 78 -0.25 0.51 -6.99
CA LYS A 78 0.65 1.62 -7.28
C LYS A 78 0.01 2.58 -8.28
N ARG A 79 0.46 3.82 -8.27
CA ARG A 79 0.04 4.79 -9.28
C ARG A 79 0.69 4.45 -10.62
N PRO A 80 -0.09 4.13 -11.69
CA PRO A 80 0.47 3.94 -13.03
C PRO A 80 1.00 5.26 -13.58
N GLU A 81 1.98 5.17 -14.48
CA GLU A 81 2.51 6.35 -15.14
C GLU A 81 1.41 7.06 -15.94
N GLY A 82 1.30 8.37 -15.76
CA GLY A 82 0.27 9.20 -16.41
C GLY A 82 -1.15 9.06 -15.87
N TYR A 83 -1.42 8.13 -14.92
CA TYR A 83 -2.77 7.85 -14.44
C TYR A 83 -2.86 7.83 -12.92
N PHE A 84 -4.10 7.76 -12.41
CA PHE A 84 -4.41 7.48 -11.01
C PHE A 84 -5.17 6.15 -10.93
N ALA A 85 -4.64 5.17 -10.22
CA ALA A 85 -5.26 3.85 -10.11
C ALA A 85 -6.73 3.91 -9.64
N GLY A 86 -7.01 4.65 -8.56
CA GLY A 86 -8.38 4.82 -8.05
C GLY A 86 -9.33 5.45 -9.05
N LYS A 87 -8.85 6.37 -9.91
CA LYS A 87 -9.69 6.96 -10.96
C LYS A 87 -9.99 5.96 -12.06
N LEU A 88 -9.00 5.20 -12.54
CA LEU A 88 -9.23 4.15 -13.54
C LEU A 88 -10.23 3.10 -13.06
N ILE A 89 -10.14 2.70 -11.79
CA ILE A 89 -11.06 1.75 -11.16
C ILE A 89 -12.47 2.34 -11.09
N MET A 90 -12.61 3.59 -10.63
CA MET A 90 -13.89 4.30 -10.58
C MET A 90 -14.51 4.45 -11.96
N ASP A 91 -13.75 4.93 -12.94
CA ASP A 91 -14.19 5.13 -14.33
C ASP A 91 -14.51 3.79 -15.04
N SER A 92 -14.01 2.68 -14.50
CA SER A 92 -14.39 1.32 -14.93
C SER A 92 -15.75 0.88 -14.38
N GLY A 93 -16.39 1.66 -13.50
CA GLY A 93 -17.65 1.31 -12.86
C GLY A 93 -17.49 0.28 -11.74
N LEU A 94 -16.30 0.19 -11.13
CA LEU A 94 -15.98 -0.81 -10.12
C LEU A 94 -16.14 -0.32 -8.67
N ALA A 95 -16.67 0.89 -8.43
CA ALA A 95 -17.03 1.32 -7.09
C ALA A 95 -18.05 0.35 -6.48
N GLY A 96 -17.76 -0.18 -5.29
CA GLY A 96 -18.63 -1.18 -4.64
C GLY A 96 -18.53 -2.60 -5.21
N TYR A 97 -17.71 -2.86 -6.24
CA TYR A 97 -17.52 -4.20 -6.78
C TYR A 97 -17.00 -5.16 -5.70
N GLN A 98 -17.65 -6.32 -5.57
CA GLN A 98 -17.46 -7.23 -4.43
C GLN A 98 -17.14 -8.66 -4.89
N VAL A 99 -16.28 -9.34 -4.13
CA VAL A 99 -16.00 -10.77 -4.23
C VAL A 99 -15.95 -11.32 -2.80
N GLY A 100 -16.88 -12.22 -2.45
CA GLY A 100 -17.03 -12.65 -1.05
C GLY A 100 -17.23 -11.46 -0.13
N GLY A 101 -16.43 -11.36 0.93
CA GLY A 101 -16.43 -10.21 1.84
C GLY A 101 -15.53 -9.05 1.44
N ALA A 102 -14.74 -9.18 0.36
CA ALA A 102 -13.86 -8.11 -0.12
C ALA A 102 -14.60 -7.18 -1.09
N GLN A 103 -14.40 -5.86 -0.97
CA GLN A 103 -15.09 -4.86 -1.78
C GLN A 103 -14.15 -3.73 -2.20
N VAL A 104 -14.32 -3.21 -3.42
CA VAL A 104 -13.73 -1.93 -3.82
C VAL A 104 -14.48 -0.82 -3.10
N SER A 105 -13.77 -0.02 -2.32
CA SER A 105 -14.40 1.06 -1.55
C SER A 105 -15.09 2.08 -2.46
N GLU A 106 -16.36 2.38 -2.17
CA GLU A 106 -17.12 3.44 -2.84
C GLU A 106 -16.56 4.83 -2.52
N LYS A 107 -16.04 5.01 -1.28
CA LYS A 107 -15.46 6.26 -0.82
C LYS A 107 -14.14 6.60 -1.53
N HIS A 108 -13.33 5.57 -1.82
CA HIS A 108 -12.06 5.71 -2.53
C HIS A 108 -11.71 4.42 -3.27
N CYS A 109 -11.97 4.36 -4.57
CA CYS A 109 -11.79 3.15 -5.39
C CYS A 109 -10.35 2.61 -5.48
N GLY A 110 -9.35 3.32 -4.98
CA GLY A 110 -7.98 2.82 -4.82
C GLY A 110 -7.79 1.86 -3.64
N PHE A 111 -8.83 1.65 -2.82
CA PHE A 111 -8.82 0.78 -1.64
C PHE A 111 -9.70 -0.43 -1.86
N VAL A 112 -9.17 -1.60 -1.52
CA VAL A 112 -9.96 -2.80 -1.26
C VAL A 112 -10.15 -2.92 0.24
N ILE A 113 -11.41 -3.02 0.66
CA ILE A 113 -11.83 -3.10 2.06
C ILE A 113 -12.38 -4.48 2.38
N ASN A 114 -12.28 -4.88 3.64
CA ASN A 114 -13.05 -5.97 4.18
C ASN A 114 -14.41 -5.43 4.62
N ALA A 115 -15.44 -5.66 3.80
CA ALA A 115 -16.81 -5.23 4.07
C ALA A 115 -17.58 -6.24 4.94
N GLY A 116 -17.05 -7.45 5.15
CA GLY A 116 -17.62 -8.50 5.99
C GLY A 116 -16.99 -9.85 5.71
N ASP A 117 -16.22 -10.38 6.66
CA ASP A 117 -15.64 -11.73 6.65
C ASP A 117 -14.86 -12.11 5.38
N ALA A 118 -14.15 -11.14 4.78
CA ALA A 118 -13.35 -11.38 3.60
C ALA A 118 -12.18 -12.33 3.90
N THR A 119 -12.03 -13.35 3.09
CA THR A 119 -10.84 -14.18 3.07
C THR A 119 -9.71 -13.52 2.26
N ALA A 120 -8.45 -13.92 2.50
CA ALA A 120 -7.33 -13.46 1.68
C ALA A 120 -7.52 -13.82 0.20
N ARG A 121 -8.17 -14.96 -0.09
CA ARG A 121 -8.53 -15.39 -1.44
C ARG A 121 -9.53 -14.43 -2.09
N ASP A 122 -10.54 -13.97 -1.35
CA ASP A 122 -11.52 -13.00 -1.87
C ASP A 122 -10.83 -11.70 -2.27
N VAL A 123 -9.95 -11.17 -1.40
CA VAL A 123 -9.17 -9.97 -1.67
C VAL A 123 -8.32 -10.14 -2.92
N ARG A 124 -7.60 -11.26 -3.04
CA ARG A 124 -6.77 -11.56 -4.22
C ARG A 124 -7.60 -11.66 -5.49
N THR A 125 -8.68 -12.44 -5.47
CA THR A 125 -9.57 -12.62 -6.62
C THR A 125 -10.16 -11.28 -7.07
N LEU A 126 -10.60 -10.45 -6.12
CA LEU A 126 -11.11 -9.12 -6.42
C LEU A 126 -10.03 -8.23 -7.07
N MET A 127 -8.79 -8.26 -6.54
CA MET A 127 -7.69 -7.51 -7.12
C MET A 127 -7.37 -7.95 -8.55
N ASP A 128 -7.35 -9.25 -8.82
CA ASP A 128 -7.10 -9.80 -10.16
C ASP A 128 -8.21 -9.39 -11.13
N ASN A 129 -9.49 -9.50 -10.73
CA ASN A 129 -10.63 -9.05 -11.54
C ASN A 129 -10.54 -7.55 -11.86
N VAL A 130 -10.22 -6.70 -10.88
CA VAL A 130 -10.06 -5.25 -11.08
C VAL A 130 -8.95 -4.97 -12.10
N ARG A 131 -7.81 -5.65 -12.00
CA ARG A 131 -6.69 -5.52 -12.94
C ARG A 131 -7.11 -5.87 -14.36
N ASP A 132 -7.79 -7.00 -14.54
CA ASP A 132 -8.24 -7.49 -15.83
C ASP A 132 -9.25 -6.54 -16.48
N ILE A 133 -10.22 -6.03 -15.71
CA ILE A 133 -11.23 -5.11 -16.22
C ILE A 133 -10.60 -3.77 -16.63
N VAL A 134 -9.71 -3.21 -15.78
CA VAL A 134 -9.01 -1.96 -16.11
C VAL A 134 -8.11 -2.14 -17.33
N TYR A 135 -7.38 -3.27 -17.40
CA TYR A 135 -6.53 -3.56 -18.56
C TYR A 135 -7.35 -3.67 -19.86
N LYS A 136 -8.45 -4.40 -19.85
CA LYS A 136 -9.35 -4.53 -21.02
C LYS A 136 -9.91 -3.20 -21.48
N LYS A 137 -10.18 -2.28 -20.54
CA LYS A 137 -10.81 -0.99 -20.85
C LYS A 137 -9.82 0.09 -21.28
N TYR A 138 -8.63 0.12 -20.67
CA TYR A 138 -7.67 1.22 -20.85
C TYR A 138 -6.29 0.78 -21.36
N GLY A 139 -6.01 -0.52 -21.46
CA GLY A 139 -4.68 -1.05 -21.78
C GLY A 139 -3.64 -0.80 -20.67
N VAL A 140 -4.06 -0.37 -19.47
CA VAL A 140 -3.20 -0.04 -18.36
C VAL A 140 -3.12 -1.20 -17.36
N THR A 141 -1.91 -1.69 -17.09
CA THR A 141 -1.70 -2.73 -16.08
C THR A 141 -1.56 -2.11 -14.70
N LEU A 142 -2.45 -2.48 -13.78
CA LEU A 142 -2.34 -2.07 -12.38
C LEU A 142 -1.36 -2.99 -11.64
N GLU A 143 -0.30 -2.41 -11.06
CA GLU A 143 0.67 -3.14 -10.25
C GLU A 143 0.24 -3.11 -8.78
N PRO A 144 0.10 -4.27 -8.09
CA PRO A 144 -0.22 -4.32 -6.69
C PRO A 144 0.85 -3.63 -5.83
N GLU A 145 0.43 -2.82 -4.85
CA GLU A 145 1.29 -2.31 -3.77
C GLU A 145 1.25 -3.25 -2.57
N VAL A 146 0.16 -3.97 -2.40
CA VAL A 146 -0.03 -5.01 -1.38
C VAL A 146 0.89 -6.19 -1.66
N LYS A 147 1.55 -6.68 -0.62
CA LYS A 147 2.39 -7.89 -0.70
C LYS A 147 1.60 -9.10 -0.21
N PHE A 148 1.66 -10.16 -0.98
CA PHE A 148 1.09 -11.45 -0.60
C PHE A 148 2.12 -12.26 0.19
N LEU A 149 1.72 -12.76 1.36
CA LEU A 149 2.54 -13.62 2.21
C LEU A 149 1.80 -14.93 2.42
N GLY A 150 2.44 -16.06 2.06
CA GLY A 150 1.84 -17.40 2.15
C GLY A 150 1.27 -17.90 0.82
N GLU A 151 0.54 -19.00 0.90
CA GLU A 151 -0.15 -19.65 -0.23
C GLU A 151 -1.65 -19.34 -0.17
N PHE A 152 -2.29 -19.06 -1.33
CA PHE A 152 -3.69 -18.65 -1.44
C PHE A 152 -4.41 -19.48 -2.50
#